data_ccb68c97aba493b3b0b8e2a1b2f82e56
#
_entry.id   ccb68c97aba493b3b0b8e2a1b2f82e56
#
_cell.length_a   1.000
_cell.length_b   1.000
_cell.length_c   1.000
_cell.angle_alpha   90.00
_cell.angle_beta   90.00
_cell.angle_gamma   90.00
#
_symmetry.space_group_name_H-M   'P 1'
#
loop_
_entity.id
_entity.type
_entity.pdbx_description
1 polymer ?
#
loop_
_entity_poly.entity_id
_entity_poly.type
_entity_poly.pdbx_seq_one_letter_code
_entity_poly.pdbx_strand_id
1 'polypeptide(L)'
;MAKISLTKLNKIKSLEPVDIKIGEETISVIQYLPLEKKLTLMQSIIEQAGNNEEGFYNIVKLTVFYTIEMLRAYTNISFTEKQLEEPQKLYDVIVLNNIWNEVKKAIPQSELTDIWENTCALAREITDYNHSALGILKMARADYGETDFNIASIMESIKDPETLGLMKEILPLADS
;
A
#
# COMPACT_ATOMS: atom_id res chain seq x y z
N MET A 1 -19.55 22.11 -28.71
CA MET A 1 -18.73 22.70 -27.64
C MET A 1 -17.32 22.90 -28.14
N ALA A 2 -16.71 24.09 -27.97
CA ALA A 2 -15.33 24.35 -28.32
C ALA A 2 -14.40 23.60 -27.32
N LYS A 3 -13.39 22.88 -27.81
CA LYS A 3 -12.39 22.21 -26.99
C LYS A 3 -11.44 23.26 -26.39
N ILE A 4 -11.25 23.22 -25.08
CA ILE A 4 -10.30 24.10 -24.39
C ILE A 4 -8.96 23.33 -24.27
N SER A 5 -7.88 23.95 -24.73
CA SER A 5 -6.53 23.38 -24.60
C SER A 5 -6.09 23.36 -23.14
N LEU A 6 -5.52 22.24 -22.67
CA LEU A 6 -4.94 22.12 -21.33
C LEU A 6 -3.91 23.23 -21.05
N THR A 7 -3.16 23.67 -22.08
CA THR A 7 -2.20 24.78 -21.99
C THR A 7 -2.85 26.12 -21.57
N LYS A 8 -4.14 26.31 -21.86
CA LYS A 8 -4.88 27.50 -21.42
C LYS A 8 -5.35 27.41 -19.98
N LEU A 9 -5.45 26.19 -19.44
CA LEU A 9 -5.80 25.89 -18.05
C LEU A 9 -4.55 25.80 -17.16
N ASN A 10 -3.37 25.73 -17.77
CA ASN A 10 -2.10 25.49 -17.11
C ASN A 10 -1.60 26.77 -16.40
N LYS A 11 -2.24 27.11 -15.31
CA LYS A 11 -1.55 27.71 -14.19
C LYS A 11 -1.24 26.60 -13.23
N ILE A 12 -0.16 25.81 -13.50
CA ILE A 12 0.37 24.85 -12.54
C ILE A 12 0.79 25.70 -11.33
N LYS A 13 -0.07 25.70 -10.31
CA LYS A 13 0.36 26.15 -9.00
C LYS A 13 1.32 25.08 -8.47
N SER A 14 2.60 25.37 -8.44
CA SER A 14 3.48 24.71 -7.49
C SER A 14 2.92 25.07 -6.11
N LEU A 15 2.44 24.06 -5.37
CA LEU A 15 2.06 24.25 -3.98
C LEU A 15 3.36 24.32 -3.18
N GLU A 16 3.65 25.50 -2.64
CA GLU A 16 4.80 25.69 -1.78
C GLU A 16 4.62 24.88 -0.48
N PRO A 17 5.70 24.34 0.09
CA PRO A 17 5.63 23.70 1.41
C PRO A 17 5.07 24.65 2.47
N VAL A 18 4.35 24.11 3.43
CA VAL A 18 3.81 24.85 4.58
C VAL A 18 4.60 24.48 5.82
N ASP A 19 5.11 25.48 6.53
CA ASP A 19 5.79 25.29 7.80
C ASP A 19 4.78 25.28 8.94
N ILE A 20 4.80 24.21 9.74
CA ILE A 20 3.99 24.06 10.95
C ILE A 20 4.91 23.95 12.18
N LYS A 21 4.40 24.33 13.34
CA LYS A 21 5.12 24.19 14.61
C LYS A 21 4.55 23.06 15.42
N ILE A 22 5.44 22.15 15.87
CA ILE A 22 5.10 21.09 16.83
C ILE A 22 6.09 21.22 18.01
N GLY A 23 5.60 21.68 19.15
CA GLY A 23 6.45 22.07 20.25
C GLY A 23 7.34 23.25 19.85
N GLU A 24 8.65 23.10 20.00
CA GLU A 24 9.66 24.11 19.62
C GLU A 24 10.18 23.94 18.18
N GLU A 25 9.87 22.81 17.55
CA GLU A 25 10.39 22.44 16.23
C GLU A 25 9.49 22.97 15.09
N THR A 26 10.13 23.35 14.00
CA THR A 26 9.44 23.73 12.76
C THR A 26 9.54 22.57 11.75
N ILE A 27 8.39 22.09 11.30
CA ILE A 27 8.27 21.01 10.34
C ILE A 27 7.76 21.58 9.03
N SER A 28 8.49 21.32 7.95
CA SER A 28 8.08 21.69 6.59
C SER A 28 7.24 20.58 6.00
N VAL A 29 6.03 20.91 5.53
CA VAL A 29 5.05 19.95 5.00
C VAL A 29 4.80 20.22 3.52
N ILE A 30 5.06 19.23 2.68
CA ILE A 30 4.74 19.23 1.26
C ILE A 30 3.23 19.02 1.09
N GLN A 31 2.58 19.78 0.21
CA GLN A 31 1.13 19.72 0.02
C GLN A 31 0.69 18.77 -1.11
N TYR A 32 1.62 18.35 -1.96
CA TYR A 32 1.34 17.49 -3.12
C TYR A 32 2.57 16.64 -3.47
N LEU A 33 2.37 15.37 -3.76
CA LEU A 33 3.39 14.49 -4.32
C LEU A 33 3.09 14.21 -5.81
N PRO A 34 4.12 14.21 -6.68
CA PRO A 34 3.99 13.69 -8.03
C PRO A 34 3.49 12.24 -8.04
N LEU A 35 2.75 11.87 -9.11
CA LEU A 35 2.12 10.55 -9.22
C LEU A 35 3.11 9.39 -9.00
N GLU A 36 4.31 9.48 -9.57
CA GLU A 36 5.36 8.47 -9.40
C GLU A 36 5.73 8.25 -7.93
N LYS A 37 5.88 9.34 -7.16
CA LYS A 37 6.16 9.26 -5.72
C LYS A 37 4.99 8.72 -4.92
N LYS A 38 3.75 9.02 -5.33
CA LYS A 38 2.55 8.43 -4.70
C LYS A 38 2.50 6.92 -4.90
N LEU A 39 2.80 6.44 -6.10
CA LEU A 39 2.85 5.00 -6.40
C LEU A 39 3.91 4.30 -5.53
N THR A 40 5.11 4.86 -5.46
CA THR A 40 6.19 4.33 -4.60
C THR A 40 5.78 4.33 -3.12
N LEU A 41 5.13 5.39 -2.66
CA LEU A 41 4.63 5.51 -1.29
C LEU A 41 3.59 4.44 -0.96
N MET A 42 2.59 4.26 -1.81
CA MET A 42 1.55 3.23 -1.64
C MET A 42 2.14 1.82 -1.64
N GLN A 43 3.08 1.56 -2.54
CA GLN A 43 3.80 0.28 -2.60
C GLN A 43 4.60 0.04 -1.32
N SER A 44 5.34 1.03 -0.82
CA SER A 44 6.09 0.93 0.44
C SER A 44 5.17 0.63 1.64
N ILE A 45 3.99 1.26 1.72
CA ILE A 45 3.00 1.00 2.78
C ILE A 45 2.54 -0.46 2.73
N ILE A 46 2.21 -0.96 1.55
CA ILE A 46 1.73 -2.33 1.33
C ILE A 46 2.82 -3.36 1.70
N GLU A 47 4.05 -3.15 1.25
CA GLU A 47 5.18 -4.05 1.52
C GLU A 47 5.49 -4.13 3.01
N GLN A 48 5.49 -3.00 3.72
CA GLN A 48 5.78 -2.97 5.15
C GLN A 48 4.63 -3.51 6.01
N ALA A 49 3.38 -3.25 5.62
CA ALA A 49 2.23 -3.81 6.33
C ALA A 49 2.21 -5.34 6.25
N GLY A 50 2.65 -5.89 5.11
CA GLY A 50 2.64 -7.32 4.83
C GLY A 50 1.23 -7.93 4.93
N ASN A 51 1.05 -9.08 4.34
CA ASN A 51 -0.12 -9.90 4.54
C ASN A 51 0.10 -10.88 5.70
N ASN A 52 -0.99 -11.44 6.25
CA ASN A 52 -0.90 -12.54 7.19
C ASN A 52 -0.69 -13.87 6.44
N GLU A 53 -0.53 -14.98 7.19
CA GLU A 53 -0.36 -16.34 6.64
C GLU A 53 -1.50 -16.77 5.70
N GLU A 54 -2.70 -16.18 5.89
CA GLU A 54 -3.87 -16.42 5.06
C GLU A 54 -3.94 -15.51 3.84
N GLY A 55 -2.97 -14.62 3.63
CA GLY A 55 -2.90 -13.71 2.48
C GLY A 55 -3.70 -12.41 2.61
N PHE A 56 -4.27 -12.11 3.79
CA PHE A 56 -5.03 -10.87 4.03
C PHE A 56 -4.17 -9.77 4.61
N TYR A 57 -4.47 -8.52 4.21
CA TYR A 57 -3.89 -7.34 4.84
C TYR A 57 -4.66 -6.93 6.09
N ASN A 58 -3.92 -6.65 7.17
CA ASN A 58 -4.49 -6.12 8.40
C ASN A 58 -4.63 -4.60 8.30
N ILE A 59 -5.87 -4.08 8.37
CA ILE A 59 -6.15 -2.64 8.28
C ILE A 59 -5.45 -1.82 9.36
N VAL A 60 -5.22 -2.38 10.55
CA VAL A 60 -4.50 -1.68 11.63
C VAL A 60 -3.03 -1.52 11.26
N LYS A 61 -2.39 -2.58 10.73
CA LYS A 61 -1.02 -2.49 10.22
C LYS A 61 -0.92 -1.49 9.07
N LEU A 62 -1.86 -1.52 8.12
CA LEU A 62 -1.92 -0.54 7.04
C LEU A 62 -2.00 0.89 7.57
N THR A 63 -2.82 1.14 8.61
CA THR A 63 -2.93 2.47 9.24
C THR A 63 -1.62 2.91 9.90
N VAL A 64 -0.92 2.00 10.58
CA VAL A 64 0.39 2.29 11.20
C VAL A 64 1.40 2.71 10.14
N PHE A 65 1.60 1.87 9.11
CA PHE A 65 2.58 2.16 8.07
C PHE A 65 2.18 3.33 7.18
N TYR A 66 0.89 3.51 6.89
CA TYR A 66 0.39 4.71 6.23
C TYR A 66 0.80 5.97 6.99
N THR A 67 0.60 6.02 8.30
CA THR A 67 0.95 7.19 9.11
C THR A 67 2.44 7.48 9.09
N ILE A 68 3.28 6.46 9.25
CA ILE A 68 4.74 6.59 9.26
C ILE A 68 5.26 7.03 7.89
N GLU A 69 4.83 6.36 6.84
CA GLU A 69 5.29 6.64 5.48
C GLU A 69 4.78 7.98 4.94
N MET A 70 3.56 8.39 5.31
CA MET A 70 3.07 9.73 5.00
C MET A 70 3.92 10.81 5.66
N LEU A 71 4.30 10.65 6.93
CA LEU A 71 5.21 11.59 7.60
C LEU A 71 6.56 11.66 6.91
N ARG A 72 7.13 10.52 6.51
CA ARG A 72 8.41 10.48 5.77
C ARG A 72 8.33 11.14 4.40
N ALA A 73 7.23 10.95 3.68
CA ALA A 73 7.07 11.44 2.32
C ALA A 73 6.68 12.92 2.24
N TYR A 74 5.90 13.40 3.22
CA TYR A 74 5.32 14.75 3.19
C TYR A 74 6.02 15.75 4.09
N THR A 75 6.96 15.31 4.94
CA THR A 75 7.64 16.21 5.89
C THR A 75 9.15 16.03 5.85
N ASN A 76 9.85 16.95 6.54
CA ASN A 76 11.28 16.83 6.84
C ASN A 76 11.57 15.99 8.11
N ILE A 77 10.59 15.26 8.65
CA ILE A 77 10.79 14.35 9.77
C ILE A 77 11.56 13.13 9.30
N SER A 78 12.62 12.76 10.02
CA SER A 78 13.38 11.53 9.81
C SER A 78 13.21 10.59 11.01
N PHE A 79 13.21 9.30 10.74
CA PHE A 79 13.18 8.25 11.76
C PHE A 79 14.48 7.46 11.73
N THR A 80 14.97 7.07 12.89
CA THR A 80 16.13 6.18 13.01
C THR A 80 15.73 4.73 12.67
N GLU A 81 16.70 3.91 12.27
CA GLU A 81 16.47 2.47 12.01
C GLU A 81 15.81 1.79 13.22
N LYS A 82 16.32 2.05 14.43
CA LYS A 82 15.74 1.52 15.67
C LYS A 82 14.28 1.90 15.88
N GLN A 83 13.85 3.09 15.47
CA GLN A 83 12.44 3.50 15.56
C GLN A 83 11.59 2.76 14.53
N LEU A 84 12.13 2.49 13.34
CA LEU A 84 11.43 1.76 12.27
C LEU A 84 11.33 0.25 12.56
N GLU A 85 12.23 -0.33 13.36
CA GLU A 85 12.14 -1.71 13.85
C GLU A 85 10.97 -1.92 14.82
N GLU A 86 10.46 -0.86 15.46
CA GLU A 86 9.34 -0.92 16.41
C GLU A 86 8.17 -0.01 15.95
N PRO A 87 7.54 -0.27 14.80
CA PRO A 87 6.59 0.64 14.17
C PRO A 87 5.35 0.93 15.03
N GLN A 88 4.90 -0.02 15.86
CA GLN A 88 3.77 0.20 16.77
C GLN A 88 4.12 1.25 17.84
N LYS A 89 5.30 1.14 18.44
CA LYS A 89 5.76 2.14 19.44
C LYS A 89 5.97 3.50 18.80
N LEU A 90 6.53 3.52 17.58
CA LEU A 90 6.69 4.76 16.83
C LEU A 90 5.34 5.42 16.55
N TYR A 91 4.36 4.63 16.11
CA TYR A 91 2.99 5.10 15.87
C TYR A 91 2.37 5.72 17.15
N ASP A 92 2.51 5.02 18.29
CA ASP A 92 2.01 5.53 19.57
C ASP A 92 2.64 6.89 19.94
N VAL A 93 3.95 7.04 19.75
CA VAL A 93 4.65 8.32 19.96
C VAL A 93 4.09 9.42 19.04
N ILE A 94 3.89 9.11 17.76
CA ILE A 94 3.34 10.04 16.76
C ILE A 94 1.93 10.50 17.17
N VAL A 95 1.09 9.58 17.62
CA VAL A 95 -0.31 9.85 17.99
C VAL A 95 -0.39 10.60 19.32
N LEU A 96 0.31 10.13 20.35
CA LEU A 96 0.31 10.75 21.69
C LEU A 96 0.83 12.20 21.67
N ASN A 97 1.79 12.49 20.80
CA ASN A 97 2.31 13.85 20.64
C ASN A 97 1.55 14.67 19.58
N ASN A 98 0.41 14.17 19.10
CA ASN A 98 -0.46 14.85 18.14
C ASN A 98 0.22 15.21 16.79
N ILE A 99 1.38 14.61 16.48
CA ILE A 99 2.21 14.96 15.33
C ILE A 99 1.42 14.75 14.02
N TRP A 100 0.81 13.57 13.86
CA TRP A 100 0.05 13.24 12.67
C TRP A 100 -1.14 14.18 12.44
N ASN A 101 -1.85 14.55 13.51
CA ASN A 101 -3.01 15.44 13.38
C ASN A 101 -2.61 16.85 12.96
N GLU A 102 -1.48 17.35 13.41
CA GLU A 102 -0.99 18.67 12.99
C GLU A 102 -0.51 18.64 11.52
N VAL A 103 0.22 17.62 11.12
CA VAL A 103 0.68 17.45 9.73
C VAL A 103 -0.50 17.30 8.77
N LYS A 104 -1.52 16.50 9.11
CA LYS A 104 -2.72 16.33 8.28
C LYS A 104 -3.43 17.64 7.93
N LYS A 105 -3.42 18.62 8.83
CA LYS A 105 -4.07 19.92 8.59
C LYS A 105 -3.40 20.72 7.46
N ALA A 106 -2.11 20.48 7.23
CA ALA A 106 -1.33 21.17 6.20
C ALA A 106 -1.42 20.47 4.82
N ILE A 107 -1.82 19.20 4.77
CA ILE A 107 -1.98 18.43 3.53
C ILE A 107 -3.44 18.54 3.06
N PRO A 108 -3.71 18.82 1.77
CA PRO A 108 -5.07 18.83 1.24
C PRO A 108 -5.80 17.52 1.51
N GLN A 109 -7.06 17.59 1.96
CA GLN A 109 -7.84 16.41 2.29
C GLN A 109 -7.99 15.45 1.09
N SER A 110 -8.13 15.98 -0.12
CA SER A 110 -8.17 15.18 -1.35
C SER A 110 -6.91 14.35 -1.56
N GLU A 111 -5.75 14.89 -1.22
CA GLU A 111 -4.46 14.20 -1.30
C GLU A 111 -4.39 13.02 -0.31
N LEU A 112 -4.81 13.25 0.94
CA LEU A 112 -4.87 12.21 1.98
C LEU A 112 -5.83 11.09 1.60
N THR A 113 -7.02 11.46 1.15
CA THR A 113 -8.07 10.50 0.76
C THR A 113 -7.64 9.68 -0.44
N ASP A 114 -7.07 10.33 -1.46
CA ASP A 114 -6.61 9.69 -2.69
C ASP A 114 -5.57 8.59 -2.40
N ILE A 115 -4.55 8.90 -1.59
CA ILE A 115 -3.52 7.93 -1.22
C ILE A 115 -4.09 6.80 -0.36
N TRP A 116 -4.94 7.11 0.62
CA TRP A 116 -5.52 6.09 1.49
C TRP A 116 -6.43 5.13 0.74
N GLU A 117 -7.38 5.66 -0.06
CA GLU A 117 -8.32 4.85 -0.83
C GLU A 117 -7.61 3.96 -1.85
N ASN A 118 -6.62 4.50 -2.58
CA ASN A 118 -5.84 3.71 -3.54
C ASN A 118 -4.95 2.66 -2.83
N THR A 119 -4.39 2.97 -1.65
CA THR A 119 -3.64 1.97 -0.87
C THR A 119 -4.55 0.83 -0.43
N CYS A 120 -5.75 1.14 0.07
CA CYS A 120 -6.72 0.11 0.46
C CYS A 120 -7.23 -0.70 -0.74
N ALA A 121 -7.43 -0.07 -1.90
CA ALA A 121 -7.82 -0.75 -3.13
C ALA A 121 -6.73 -1.72 -3.58
N LEU A 122 -5.47 -1.27 -3.61
CA LEU A 122 -4.33 -2.11 -3.97
C LEU A 122 -4.16 -3.29 -3.00
N ALA A 123 -4.28 -3.08 -1.69
CA ALA A 123 -4.23 -4.15 -0.70
C ALA A 123 -5.32 -5.20 -0.93
N ARG A 124 -6.53 -4.75 -1.32
CA ARG A 124 -7.65 -5.63 -1.65
C ARG A 124 -7.39 -6.42 -2.91
N GLU A 125 -6.91 -5.77 -3.98
CA GLU A 125 -6.57 -6.45 -5.24
C GLU A 125 -5.51 -7.54 -5.04
N ILE A 126 -4.48 -7.28 -4.22
CA ILE A 126 -3.47 -8.28 -3.90
C ILE A 126 -4.08 -9.43 -3.08
N THR A 127 -4.95 -9.12 -2.11
CA THR A 127 -5.68 -10.14 -1.34
C THR A 127 -6.51 -11.02 -2.27
N ASP A 128 -7.32 -10.43 -3.15
CA ASP A 128 -8.17 -11.14 -4.08
C ASP A 128 -7.34 -12.00 -5.05
N TYR A 129 -6.19 -11.47 -5.51
CA TYR A 129 -5.24 -12.24 -6.33
C TYR A 129 -4.67 -13.44 -5.56
N ASN A 130 -4.22 -13.26 -4.31
CA ASN A 130 -3.65 -14.34 -3.50
C ASN A 130 -4.66 -15.46 -3.24
N HIS A 131 -5.95 -15.13 -3.14
CA HIS A 131 -7.05 -16.10 -2.98
C HIS A 131 -7.59 -16.64 -4.31
N SER A 132 -7.11 -16.14 -5.45
CA SER A 132 -7.46 -16.71 -6.74
C SER A 132 -6.77 -18.06 -6.96
N ALA A 133 -7.34 -18.90 -7.82
CA ALA A 133 -6.74 -20.18 -8.19
C ALA A 133 -5.29 -20.03 -8.68
N LEU A 134 -4.99 -18.98 -9.44
CA LEU A 134 -3.64 -18.68 -9.93
C LEU A 134 -2.69 -18.26 -8.82
N GLY A 135 -3.15 -17.44 -7.88
CA GLY A 135 -2.36 -17.01 -6.70
C GLY A 135 -2.00 -18.20 -5.80
N ILE A 136 -2.97 -19.06 -5.50
CA ILE A 136 -2.77 -20.29 -4.72
C ILE A 136 -1.76 -21.22 -5.41
N LEU A 137 -1.86 -21.41 -6.72
CA LEU A 137 -0.90 -22.21 -7.50
C LEU A 137 0.52 -21.64 -7.44
N LYS A 138 0.67 -20.33 -7.58
CA LYS A 138 1.99 -19.67 -7.49
C LYS A 138 2.61 -19.77 -6.10
N MET A 139 1.82 -19.61 -5.04
CA MET A 139 2.32 -19.78 -3.66
C MET A 139 2.73 -21.22 -3.40
N ALA A 140 1.90 -22.19 -3.78
CA ALA A 140 2.22 -23.61 -3.66
C ALA A 140 3.50 -23.99 -4.43
N ARG A 141 3.68 -23.45 -5.64
CA ARG A 141 4.92 -23.67 -6.43
C ARG A 141 6.15 -23.06 -5.77
N ALA A 142 6.02 -21.89 -5.12
CA ALA A 142 7.12 -21.25 -4.40
C ALA A 142 7.53 -22.05 -3.16
N ASP A 143 6.57 -22.61 -2.42
CA ASP A 143 6.80 -23.37 -1.20
C ASP A 143 7.39 -24.76 -1.44
N TYR A 144 6.95 -25.47 -2.49
CA TYR A 144 7.35 -26.86 -2.75
C TYR A 144 8.50 -26.99 -3.76
N GLY A 145 8.92 -25.92 -4.43
CA GLY A 145 9.90 -25.96 -5.51
C GLY A 145 9.37 -26.63 -6.81
N GLU A 146 10.12 -26.47 -7.90
CA GLU A 146 9.67 -26.96 -9.22
C GLU A 146 9.64 -28.49 -9.33
N THR A 147 10.43 -29.20 -8.51
CA THR A 147 10.59 -30.67 -8.60
C THR A 147 9.54 -31.46 -7.83
N ASP A 148 8.97 -30.89 -6.77
CA ASP A 148 8.01 -31.60 -5.90
C ASP A 148 6.56 -31.10 -6.06
N PHE A 149 6.33 -30.20 -7.04
CA PHE A 149 5.03 -29.61 -7.29
C PHE A 149 4.10 -30.64 -7.97
N ASN A 150 3.32 -31.34 -7.14
CA ASN A 150 2.33 -32.31 -7.63
C ASN A 150 0.93 -31.66 -7.73
N ILE A 151 0.60 -31.19 -8.93
CA ILE A 151 -0.70 -30.58 -9.25
C ILE A 151 -1.87 -31.49 -8.86
N ALA A 152 -1.73 -32.81 -8.99
CA ALA A 152 -2.77 -33.76 -8.62
C ALA A 152 -3.10 -33.73 -7.12
N SER A 153 -2.10 -33.60 -6.25
CA SER A 153 -2.32 -33.53 -4.80
C SER A 153 -2.97 -32.20 -4.38
N ILE A 154 -2.69 -31.13 -5.09
CA ILE A 154 -3.33 -29.83 -4.85
C ILE A 154 -4.79 -29.89 -5.29
N MET A 155 -5.07 -30.46 -6.46
CA MET A 155 -6.44 -30.65 -6.94
C MET A 155 -7.28 -31.53 -6.00
N GLU A 156 -6.68 -32.54 -5.37
CA GLU A 156 -7.35 -33.36 -4.36
C GLU A 156 -7.66 -32.59 -3.05
N SER A 157 -6.86 -31.59 -2.71
CA SER A 157 -7.08 -30.75 -1.50
C SER A 157 -8.17 -29.70 -1.70
N ILE A 158 -8.50 -29.33 -2.95
CA ILE A 158 -9.53 -28.35 -3.25
C ILE A 158 -10.90 -29.02 -3.20
N LYS A 159 -11.66 -28.69 -2.15
CA LYS A 159 -13.01 -29.24 -1.91
C LYS A 159 -14.13 -28.51 -2.66
N ASP A 160 -13.84 -27.31 -3.17
CA ASP A 160 -14.82 -26.50 -3.88
C ASP A 160 -14.88 -26.87 -5.37
N PRO A 161 -16.04 -27.32 -5.89
CA PRO A 161 -16.18 -27.77 -7.29
C PRO A 161 -15.95 -26.67 -8.33
N GLU A 162 -16.26 -25.41 -7.98
CA GLU A 162 -16.12 -24.26 -8.87
C GLU A 162 -14.64 -23.89 -9.06
N THR A 163 -13.90 -23.86 -7.95
CA THR A 163 -12.44 -23.67 -7.94
C THR A 163 -11.73 -24.81 -8.68
N LEU A 164 -12.17 -26.04 -8.52
CA LEU A 164 -11.63 -27.22 -9.21
C LEU A 164 -11.89 -27.18 -10.74
N GLY A 165 -13.03 -26.65 -11.16
CA GLY A 165 -13.36 -26.40 -12.56
C GLY A 165 -12.44 -25.38 -13.20
N LEU A 166 -12.25 -24.23 -12.54
CA LEU A 166 -11.36 -23.16 -13.00
C LEU A 166 -9.89 -23.61 -13.09
N MET A 167 -9.42 -24.41 -12.14
CA MET A 167 -8.06 -24.95 -12.17
C MET A 167 -7.82 -25.89 -13.34
N LYS A 168 -8.79 -26.72 -13.72
CA LYS A 168 -8.69 -27.61 -14.89
C LYS A 168 -8.62 -26.86 -16.23
N GLU A 169 -9.17 -25.65 -16.28
CA GLU A 169 -9.10 -24.78 -17.47
C GLU A 169 -7.77 -24.01 -17.54
N ILE A 170 -7.17 -23.67 -16.41
CA ILE A 170 -5.96 -22.83 -16.34
C ILE A 170 -4.67 -23.66 -16.46
N LEU A 171 -4.67 -24.90 -15.96
CA LEU A 171 -3.49 -25.78 -15.97
C LEU A 171 -2.89 -26.04 -17.35
N PRO A 172 -3.67 -26.26 -18.42
CA PRO A 172 -3.11 -26.44 -19.77
C PRO A 172 -2.44 -25.17 -20.32
N LEU A 173 -2.75 -24.00 -19.79
CA LEU A 173 -2.17 -22.71 -20.21
C LEU A 173 -0.86 -22.37 -19.47
N ALA A 174 -0.57 -23.05 -18.37
CA ALA A 174 0.66 -22.85 -17.59
C ALA A 174 1.84 -23.68 -18.09
N ASP A 175 1.58 -24.70 -18.90
CA ASP A 175 2.60 -25.59 -19.51
C ASP A 175 2.93 -25.23 -20.98
N SER A 176 2.35 -24.14 -21.50
CA SER A 176 2.61 -23.62 -22.85
C SER A 176 3.40 -22.31 -22.77
#